data_f32ec7f792a7044a7ee664888e93291b
#
_entry.id   f32ec7f792a7044a7ee664888e93291b
#
_cell.length_a   1.000
_cell.length_b   1.000
_cell.length_c   1.000
_cell.angle_alpha   90.00
_cell.angle_beta   90.00
_cell.angle_gamma   90.00
#
_symmetry.space_group_name_H-M   'P 1'
#
loop_
_entity.id
_entity.type
_entity.pdbx_description
1 polymer ?
#
loop_
_entity_poly.entity_id
_entity_poly.type
_entity_poly.pdbx_seq_one_letter_code
_entity_poly.pdbx_strand_id
1 'polypeptide(L)'
;MRPGGLTALSIFNFVFGGLAGLVNLIGLATIGMLYDTMVEQSKHSGQEVPSKGLLIGLSVLAIVRAALLITSAIGYLGQRKFLGRVLGNAYAVLALGSIAFEISQAPQHITPFNLVEFVYPLITLFLLNVIFRKDLVR
;
A
#
# COMPACT_ATOMS: atom_id res chain seq x y z
N MET A 1 24.23 -4.38 16.04
CA MET A 1 23.41 -5.59 15.75
C MET A 1 21.99 -5.17 15.41
N ARG A 2 21.43 -5.73 14.36
CA ARG A 2 20.05 -5.37 13.93
C ARG A 2 19.02 -6.10 14.79
N PRO A 3 18.01 -5.38 15.35
CA PRO A 3 16.93 -6.02 16.09
C PRO A 3 16.15 -7.03 15.23
N GLY A 4 15.77 -8.16 15.82
CA GLY A 4 14.96 -9.17 15.14
C GLY A 4 13.62 -8.65 14.63
N GLY A 5 13.04 -7.67 15.33
CA GLY A 5 11.81 -7.00 14.88
C GLY A 5 11.97 -6.25 13.57
N LEU A 6 13.12 -5.62 13.31
CA LEU A 6 13.39 -4.99 12.01
C LEU A 6 13.51 -6.02 10.90
N THR A 7 14.09 -7.17 11.17
CA THR A 7 14.16 -8.26 10.20
C THR A 7 12.77 -8.78 9.87
N ALA A 8 11.94 -8.99 10.88
CA ALA A 8 10.55 -9.43 10.68
C ALA A 8 9.75 -8.39 9.86
N LEU A 9 9.87 -7.12 10.22
CA LEU A 9 9.19 -6.04 9.48
C LEU A 9 9.65 -5.97 8.03
N SER A 10 10.96 -6.17 7.76
CA SER A 10 11.50 -6.28 6.40
C SER A 10 10.85 -7.40 5.61
N ILE A 11 10.76 -8.59 6.20
CA ILE A 11 10.16 -9.75 5.53
C ILE A 11 8.70 -9.46 5.18
N PHE A 12 7.92 -8.93 6.13
CA PHE A 12 6.54 -8.55 5.87
C PHE A 12 6.42 -7.49 4.77
N ASN A 13 7.28 -6.48 4.78
CA ASN A 13 7.27 -5.45 3.75
C ASN A 13 7.64 -6.00 2.37
N PHE A 14 8.60 -6.91 2.27
CA PHE A 14 8.92 -7.57 1.00
C PHE A 14 7.75 -8.40 0.49
N VAL A 15 7.11 -9.19 1.36
CA VAL A 15 5.99 -10.04 0.97
C VAL A 15 4.81 -9.19 0.54
N PHE A 16 4.38 -8.24 1.37
CA PHE A 16 3.23 -7.39 1.06
C PHE A 16 3.50 -6.46 -0.13
N GLY A 17 4.68 -5.87 -0.20
CA GLY A 17 5.07 -5.02 -1.31
C GLY A 17 5.16 -5.78 -2.62
N GLY A 18 5.75 -6.97 -2.61
CA GLY A 18 5.84 -7.83 -3.79
C GLY A 18 4.48 -8.30 -4.28
N LEU A 19 3.63 -8.79 -3.37
CA LEU A 19 2.28 -9.23 -3.72
C LEU A 19 1.40 -8.08 -4.19
N ALA A 20 1.38 -6.97 -3.44
CA ALA A 20 0.58 -5.81 -3.80
C ALA A 20 1.05 -5.20 -5.13
N GLY A 21 2.35 -5.10 -5.35
CA GLY A 21 2.91 -4.60 -6.60
C GLY A 21 2.50 -5.48 -7.79
N LEU A 22 2.63 -6.79 -7.65
CA LEU A 22 2.25 -7.73 -8.71
C LEU A 22 0.75 -7.67 -9.02
N VAL A 23 -0.09 -7.71 -7.99
CA VAL A 23 -1.55 -7.66 -8.15
C VAL A 23 -1.97 -6.34 -8.81
N ASN A 24 -1.39 -5.22 -8.42
CA ASN A 24 -1.74 -3.92 -8.99
C ASN A 24 -1.19 -3.73 -10.41
N LEU A 25 -0.05 -4.31 -10.75
CA LEU A 25 0.45 -4.33 -12.14
C LEU A 25 -0.49 -5.13 -13.05
N ILE A 26 -0.93 -6.31 -12.61
CA ILE A 26 -1.91 -7.11 -13.32
C ILE A 26 -3.23 -6.34 -13.45
N GLY A 27 -3.69 -5.72 -12.36
CA GLY A 27 -4.89 -4.90 -12.36
C GLY A 27 -4.81 -3.72 -13.33
N LEU A 28 -3.67 -3.03 -13.40
CA LEU A 28 -3.45 -1.93 -14.32
C LEU A 28 -3.52 -2.41 -15.79
N ALA A 29 -2.88 -3.53 -16.10
CA ALA A 29 -2.95 -4.14 -17.43
C ALA A 29 -4.40 -4.53 -17.79
N THR A 30 -5.12 -5.12 -16.85
CA THR A 30 -6.53 -5.51 -17.02
C THR A 30 -7.40 -4.29 -17.31
N ILE A 31 -7.23 -3.20 -16.56
CA ILE A 31 -7.96 -1.95 -16.81
C ILE A 31 -7.69 -1.43 -18.22
N GLY A 32 -6.43 -1.42 -18.64
CA GLY A 32 -6.06 -0.94 -19.99
C GLY A 32 -6.67 -1.77 -21.11
N MET A 33 -6.80 -3.09 -20.92
CA MET A 33 -7.28 -4.01 -21.94
C MET A 33 -8.79 -4.22 -21.92
N LEU A 34 -9.43 -4.21 -20.75
CA LEU A 34 -10.81 -4.66 -20.57
C LEU A 34 -11.76 -3.58 -20.04
N TYR A 35 -11.33 -2.33 -19.94
CA TYR A 35 -12.17 -1.27 -19.39
C TYR A 35 -13.49 -1.11 -20.17
N ASP A 36 -13.42 -1.09 -21.50
CA ASP A 36 -14.61 -0.95 -22.33
C ASP A 36 -15.60 -2.10 -22.13
N THR A 37 -15.08 -3.32 -21.98
CA THR A 37 -15.88 -4.51 -21.65
C THR A 37 -16.55 -4.38 -20.30
N MET A 38 -15.84 -3.86 -19.29
CA MET A 38 -16.38 -3.60 -17.95
C MET A 38 -17.53 -2.59 -18.01
N VAL A 39 -17.38 -1.52 -18.80
CA VAL A 39 -18.43 -0.51 -18.98
C VAL A 39 -19.67 -1.11 -19.64
N GLU A 40 -19.51 -1.95 -20.66
CA GLU A 40 -20.64 -2.61 -21.32
C GLU A 40 -21.38 -3.55 -20.36
N GLN A 41 -20.64 -4.35 -19.59
CA GLN A 41 -21.23 -5.23 -18.60
C GLN A 41 -21.99 -4.45 -17.52
N SER A 42 -21.47 -3.30 -17.11
CA SER A 42 -22.11 -2.46 -16.11
C SER A 42 -23.48 -1.92 -16.55
N LYS A 43 -23.62 -1.64 -17.86
CA LYS A 43 -24.90 -1.19 -18.43
C LYS A 43 -25.99 -2.24 -18.27
N HIS A 44 -25.63 -3.52 -18.32
CA HIS A 44 -26.57 -4.63 -18.14
C HIS A 44 -26.89 -4.93 -16.67
N SER A 45 -25.94 -4.66 -15.76
CA SER A 45 -26.10 -4.95 -14.32
C SER A 45 -26.62 -3.78 -13.50
N GLY A 46 -26.69 -2.57 -14.07
CA GLY A 46 -27.09 -1.36 -13.35
C GLY A 46 -26.05 -0.82 -12.38
N GLN A 47 -24.84 -1.35 -12.40
CA GLN A 47 -23.74 -0.86 -11.57
C GLN A 47 -22.93 0.18 -12.32
N GLU A 48 -22.52 1.23 -11.61
CA GLU A 48 -21.64 2.24 -12.19
C GLU A 48 -20.17 1.79 -12.06
N VAL A 49 -19.43 1.91 -13.17
CA VAL A 49 -17.98 1.70 -13.18
C VAL A 49 -17.29 3.04 -12.97
N PRO A 50 -16.32 3.14 -12.04
CA PRO A 50 -15.53 4.36 -11.88
C PRO A 50 -14.83 4.75 -13.19
N SER A 51 -14.48 6.02 -13.35
CA SER A 51 -13.78 6.48 -14.55
C SER A 51 -12.47 5.74 -14.74
N LYS A 52 -12.06 5.54 -15.99
CA LYS A 52 -10.78 4.88 -16.31
C LYS A 52 -9.60 5.60 -15.67
N GLY A 53 -9.60 6.95 -15.70
CA GLY A 53 -8.56 7.74 -15.05
C GLY A 53 -8.47 7.53 -13.55
N LEU A 54 -9.61 7.40 -12.86
CA LEU A 54 -9.64 7.12 -11.43
C LEU A 54 -9.07 5.73 -11.13
N LEU A 55 -9.47 4.71 -11.88
CA LEU A 55 -8.97 3.34 -11.68
C LEU A 55 -7.46 3.25 -11.94
N ILE A 56 -6.97 3.89 -13.00
CA ILE A 56 -5.53 3.95 -13.29
C ILE A 56 -4.80 4.69 -12.19
N GLY A 57 -5.31 5.83 -11.74
CA GLY A 57 -4.71 6.62 -10.67
C GLY A 57 -4.59 5.85 -9.37
N LEU A 58 -5.65 5.12 -8.97
CA LEU A 58 -5.63 4.29 -7.76
C LEU A 58 -4.64 3.13 -7.89
N SER A 59 -4.53 2.51 -9.07
CA SER A 59 -3.57 1.43 -9.32
C SER A 59 -2.13 1.94 -9.27
N VAL A 60 -1.85 3.09 -9.87
CA VAL A 60 -0.52 3.73 -9.81
C VAL A 60 -0.15 4.07 -8.36
N LEU A 61 -1.10 4.62 -7.61
CA LEU A 61 -0.89 4.94 -6.19
C LEU A 61 -0.56 3.69 -5.37
N ALA A 62 -1.26 2.59 -5.63
CA ALA A 62 -1.00 1.31 -4.97
C ALA A 62 0.39 0.75 -5.33
N ILE A 63 0.82 0.90 -6.58
CA ILE A 63 2.17 0.51 -7.01
C ILE A 63 3.24 1.35 -6.32
N VAL A 64 3.02 2.66 -6.17
CA VAL A 64 3.92 3.55 -5.41
C VAL A 64 4.02 3.10 -3.96
N ARG A 65 2.90 2.77 -3.32
CA ARG A 65 2.91 2.22 -1.95
C ARG A 65 3.70 0.92 -1.86
N ALA A 66 3.53 0.02 -2.82
CA ALA A 66 4.30 -1.24 -2.88
C ALA A 66 5.80 -0.98 -3.04
N ALA A 67 6.19 -0.04 -3.87
CA ALA A 67 7.58 0.36 -4.04
C ALA A 67 8.17 0.94 -2.73
N LEU A 68 7.40 1.74 -2.00
CA LEU A 68 7.81 2.27 -0.69
C LEU A 68 7.97 1.15 0.34
N LEU A 69 7.11 0.14 0.34
CA LEU A 69 7.25 -1.03 1.21
C LEU A 69 8.57 -1.76 0.95
N ILE A 70 8.88 -2.02 -0.31
CA ILE A 70 10.09 -2.75 -0.71
C ILE A 70 11.34 -1.95 -0.37
N THR A 71 11.39 -0.66 -0.70
CA THR A 71 12.54 0.19 -0.42
C THR A 71 12.75 0.40 1.07
N SER A 72 11.68 0.54 1.85
CA SER A 72 11.78 0.63 3.31
C SER A 72 12.28 -0.69 3.93
N ALA A 73 11.89 -1.83 3.37
CA ALA A 73 12.41 -3.13 3.81
C ALA A 73 13.93 -3.23 3.65
N ILE A 74 14.45 -2.76 2.53
CA ILE A 74 15.91 -2.67 2.30
C ILE A 74 16.54 -1.74 3.36
N GLY A 75 15.90 -0.62 3.65
CA GLY A 75 16.34 0.32 4.67
C GLY A 75 16.38 -0.28 6.07
N TYR A 76 15.40 -1.11 6.42
CA TYR A 76 15.38 -1.80 7.73
C TYR A 76 16.53 -2.79 7.85
N LEU A 77 16.79 -3.56 6.81
CA LEU A 77 17.92 -4.51 6.80
C LEU A 77 19.27 -3.81 6.94
N GLY A 78 19.43 -2.65 6.30
CA GLY A 78 20.64 -1.83 6.41
C GLY A 78 20.64 -0.84 7.57
N GLN A 79 19.60 -0.81 8.38
CA GLN A 79 19.40 0.15 9.47
C GLN A 79 19.57 1.61 9.02
N ARG A 80 19.14 1.91 7.78
CA ARG A 80 19.26 3.23 7.18
C ARG A 80 18.10 4.14 7.56
N LYS A 81 18.42 5.34 8.05
CA LYS A 81 17.43 6.33 8.45
C LYS A 81 16.51 6.74 7.31
N PHE A 82 17.08 7.09 6.15
CA PHE A 82 16.29 7.55 5.01
C PHE A 82 15.43 6.43 4.41
N LEU A 83 16.06 5.34 3.98
CA LEU A 83 15.34 4.25 3.34
C LEU A 83 14.36 3.54 4.29
N GLY A 84 14.75 3.34 5.55
CA GLY A 84 13.91 2.67 6.52
C GLY A 84 12.86 3.60 7.13
N ARG A 85 13.31 4.60 7.87
CA ARG A 85 12.41 5.44 8.66
C ARG A 85 11.63 6.44 7.82
N VAL A 86 12.31 7.19 6.94
CA VAL A 86 11.65 8.24 6.16
C VAL A 86 10.70 7.63 5.14
N LEU A 87 11.16 6.66 4.35
CA LEU A 87 10.30 6.02 3.36
C LEU A 87 9.22 5.14 3.99
N GLY A 88 9.52 4.49 5.13
CA GLY A 88 8.52 3.74 5.89
C GLY A 88 7.41 4.62 6.43
N ASN A 89 7.74 5.80 6.97
CA ASN A 89 6.74 6.77 7.40
C ASN A 89 5.95 7.34 6.20
N ALA A 90 6.63 7.62 5.08
CA ALA A 90 5.96 8.07 3.86
C ALA A 90 4.96 7.02 3.37
N TYR A 91 5.34 5.75 3.35
CA TYR A 91 4.42 4.65 3.04
C TYR A 91 3.20 4.66 3.95
N ALA A 92 3.42 4.74 5.27
CA ALA A 92 2.33 4.65 6.24
C ALA A 92 1.35 5.82 6.09
N VAL A 93 1.84 7.04 5.92
CA VAL A 93 0.99 8.22 5.70
C VAL A 93 0.23 8.11 4.38
N LEU A 94 0.91 7.70 3.31
CA LEU A 94 0.28 7.52 2.00
C LEU A 94 -0.79 6.42 2.04
N ALA A 95 -0.52 5.30 2.72
CA ALA A 95 -1.46 4.20 2.87
C ALA A 95 -2.70 4.63 3.65
N LEU A 96 -2.52 5.32 4.78
CA LEU A 96 -3.65 5.82 5.58
C LEU A 96 -4.49 6.82 4.79
N GLY A 97 -3.87 7.75 4.08
CA GLY A 97 -4.56 8.71 3.24
C GLY A 97 -5.33 8.04 2.10
N SER A 98 -4.73 7.06 1.44
CA SER A 98 -5.37 6.31 0.35
C SER A 98 -6.58 5.51 0.84
N ILE A 99 -6.45 4.81 1.97
CA ILE A 99 -7.55 4.03 2.55
C ILE A 99 -8.69 4.96 2.99
N ALA A 100 -8.36 6.09 3.62
CA ALA A 100 -9.35 7.09 4.01
C ALA A 100 -10.11 7.63 2.79
N PHE A 101 -9.41 7.89 1.69
CA PHE A 101 -10.02 8.32 0.43
C PHE A 101 -10.95 7.24 -0.13
N GLU A 102 -10.51 6.00 -0.20
CA GLU A 102 -11.33 4.88 -0.67
C GLU A 102 -12.60 4.72 0.15
N ILE A 103 -12.50 4.80 1.48
CA ILE A 103 -13.65 4.73 2.38
C ILE A 103 -14.61 5.90 2.15
N SER A 104 -14.09 7.11 1.92
CA SER A 104 -14.93 8.28 1.67
C SER A 104 -15.71 8.19 0.36
N GLN A 105 -15.18 7.48 -0.64
CA GLN A 105 -15.84 7.26 -1.92
C GLN A 105 -16.94 6.18 -1.85
N ALA A 106 -16.76 5.18 -0.99
CA ALA A 106 -17.67 4.05 -0.90
C ALA A 106 -17.84 3.57 0.55
N PRO A 107 -18.43 4.38 1.46
CA PRO A 107 -18.51 4.03 2.86
C PRO A 107 -19.36 2.78 3.13
N GLN A 108 -20.30 2.45 2.23
CA GLN A 108 -21.13 1.25 2.33
C GLN A 108 -20.37 -0.05 2.04
N HIS A 109 -19.17 0.02 1.50
CA HIS A 109 -18.32 -1.14 1.18
C HIS A 109 -17.21 -1.37 2.21
N ILE A 110 -17.32 -0.79 3.41
CA ILE A 110 -16.35 -1.02 4.47
C ILE A 110 -16.47 -2.48 4.94
N THR A 111 -15.37 -3.21 4.83
CA THR A 111 -15.27 -4.61 5.25
C THR A 111 -14.27 -4.76 6.40
N PRO A 112 -14.29 -5.89 7.16
CA PRO A 112 -13.24 -6.16 8.14
C PRO A 112 -11.83 -6.16 7.54
N PHE A 113 -11.68 -6.48 6.26
CA PHE A 113 -10.42 -6.43 5.54
C PHE A 113 -9.86 -5.01 5.47
N ASN A 114 -10.70 -3.99 5.29
CA ASN A 114 -10.28 -2.59 5.30
C ASN A 114 -9.70 -2.19 6.66
N LEU A 115 -10.26 -2.72 7.75
CA LEU A 115 -9.72 -2.48 9.09
C LEU A 115 -8.31 -3.08 9.25
N VAL A 116 -8.06 -4.26 8.71
CA VAL A 116 -6.74 -4.89 8.70
C VAL A 116 -5.75 -4.04 7.90
N GLU A 117 -6.14 -3.53 6.74
CA GLU A 117 -5.31 -2.63 5.93
C GLU A 117 -4.95 -1.35 6.67
N PHE A 118 -5.82 -0.86 7.55
CA PHE A 118 -5.59 0.33 8.37
C PHE A 118 -4.58 0.07 9.49
N VAL A 119 -4.63 -1.12 10.08
CA VAL A 119 -3.80 -1.48 11.25
C VAL A 119 -2.32 -1.53 10.89
N TYR A 120 -1.96 -2.10 9.75
CA TYR A 120 -0.56 -2.28 9.36
C TYR A 120 0.20 -0.95 9.24
N PRO A 121 -0.30 0.10 8.56
CA PRO A 121 0.36 1.41 8.55
C PRO A 121 0.48 2.04 9.93
N LEU A 122 -0.52 1.89 10.80
CA LEU A 122 -0.48 2.41 12.16
C LEU A 122 0.60 1.72 12.99
N ILE A 123 0.70 0.40 12.89
CA ILE A 123 1.77 -0.38 13.54
C ILE A 123 3.14 0.05 13.01
N THR A 124 3.27 0.25 11.71
CA THR A 124 4.50 0.73 11.08
C THR A 124 4.93 2.07 11.64
N LEU A 125 4.01 3.04 11.74
CA LEU A 125 4.30 4.35 12.34
C LEU A 125 4.79 4.22 13.77
N PHE A 126 4.12 3.42 14.58
CA PHE A 126 4.50 3.20 15.96
C PHE A 126 5.88 2.56 16.08
N LEU A 127 6.14 1.49 15.35
CA LEU A 127 7.42 0.78 15.39
C LEU A 127 8.58 1.68 14.96
N LEU A 128 8.43 2.42 13.88
CA LEU A 128 9.51 3.26 13.33
C LEU A 128 9.82 4.47 14.21
N ASN A 129 8.83 5.05 14.88
CA ASN A 129 9.00 6.30 15.59
C ASN A 129 9.20 6.12 17.10
N VAL A 130 8.78 4.99 17.64
CA VAL A 130 8.88 4.71 19.08
C VAL A 130 9.91 3.62 19.35
N ILE A 131 9.72 2.43 18.79
CA ILE A 131 10.52 1.25 19.10
C ILE A 131 11.87 1.27 18.40
N PHE A 132 11.89 1.44 17.08
CA PHE A 132 13.11 1.37 16.26
C PHE A 132 13.74 2.71 15.95
N ARG A 133 13.29 3.77 16.61
CA ARG A 133 13.80 5.13 16.37
C ARG A 133 15.32 5.23 16.49
N LYS A 134 15.89 4.51 17.48
CA LYS A 134 17.33 4.52 17.73
C LYS A 134 18.13 3.59 16.83
N ASP A 135 17.45 2.62 16.22
CA ASP A 135 18.09 1.60 15.39
C ASP A 135 18.22 2.04 13.92
N LEU A 136 17.43 3.00 13.50
CA LEU A 136 17.41 3.53 12.12
C LEU A 136 18.09 4.90 12.09
N VAL A 137 19.41 4.92 12.24
CA VAL A 137 20.19 6.15 12.46
C VAL A 137 21.22 6.44 11.37
N ARG A 138 21.48 5.55 10.44
CA ARG A 138 22.47 5.72 9.36
C ARG A 138 21.97 6.55 8.19
#